data_5fc86f3eb49d3e35b90e8983d7cf2c8d
#
_entry.id   5fc86f3eb49d3e35b90e8983d7cf2c8d
#
_cell.length_a   1.000
_cell.length_b   1.000
_cell.length_c   1.000
_cell.angle_alpha   90.00
_cell.angle_beta   90.00
_cell.angle_gamma   90.00
#
_symmetry.space_group_name_H-M   'P 1'
#
loop_
_entity.id
_entity.type
_entity.pdbx_description
1 polymer ?
#
loop_
_entity_poly.entity_id
_entity_poly.type
_entity_poly.pdbx_seq_one_letter_code
_entity_poly.pdbx_strand_id
1 'polypeptide(L)'
;VPAMLARHVDPIVAIATAPAKVNANNRLSLTGVLSASYNLTATWSASVGGVDFVLATSTPPTVAFQGAEVSAGIPFALLVPVNSLSAGSRVTFRLSADRSGASTVVFQSFSEVSIDINSPPTSGSFTVAPGAGEALATSFRLSASGWTDEYADLPLSYSFTFTTIPESGPLVIQSRQGASAMSTVLPAGSQALSYVITVTTTVYDTLH
;
A
#
# COMPACT_ATOMS: atom_id res chain seq x y z
N VAL A 1 -40.88 9.11 43.51
CA VAL A 1 -39.47 9.50 43.22
C VAL A 1 -39.29 9.38 41.72
N PRO A 2 -39.03 10.45 40.97
CA PRO A 2 -38.78 10.33 39.51
C PRO A 2 -37.50 9.54 39.31
N ALA A 3 -37.58 8.44 38.56
CA ALA A 3 -36.43 7.72 38.10
C ALA A 3 -35.64 8.62 37.12
N MET A 4 -34.43 9.03 37.48
CA MET A 4 -33.50 9.67 36.57
C MET A 4 -33.08 8.61 35.53
N LEU A 5 -33.58 8.71 34.30
CA LEU A 5 -33.02 7.96 33.21
C LEU A 5 -31.59 8.51 32.98
N ALA A 6 -30.61 7.70 33.32
CA ALA A 6 -29.24 7.97 32.92
C ALA A 6 -29.21 8.04 31.39
N ARG A 7 -28.84 9.21 30.82
CA ARG A 7 -28.59 9.35 29.40
C ARG A 7 -27.43 8.44 29.06
N HIS A 8 -27.71 7.34 28.37
CA HIS A 8 -26.68 6.52 27.76
C HIS A 8 -26.14 7.31 26.57
N VAL A 9 -24.87 7.61 26.61
CA VAL A 9 -24.13 8.23 25.49
C VAL A 9 -23.35 7.11 24.83
N ASP A 10 -23.56 6.90 23.53
CA ASP A 10 -22.77 5.96 22.75
C ASP A 10 -21.30 6.35 22.75
N PRO A 11 -20.37 5.41 22.59
CA PRO A 11 -18.96 5.73 22.46
C PRO A 11 -18.72 6.56 21.19
N ILE A 12 -17.86 7.56 21.30
CA ILE A 12 -17.39 8.31 20.12
C ILE A 12 -16.27 7.52 19.48
N VAL A 13 -16.46 7.20 18.20
CA VAL A 13 -15.48 6.50 17.37
C VAL A 13 -15.21 7.32 16.13
N ALA A 14 -13.96 7.68 15.89
CA ALA A 14 -13.54 8.39 14.69
C ALA A 14 -12.27 7.76 14.16
N ILE A 15 -12.14 7.69 12.83
CA ILE A 15 -10.88 7.41 12.16
C ILE A 15 -10.27 8.76 11.78
N ALA A 16 -9.02 8.98 12.17
CA ALA A 16 -8.26 10.17 11.81
C ALA A 16 -7.95 10.18 10.30
N THR A 17 -6.98 10.90 9.86
CA THR A 17 -6.59 10.95 8.45
C THR A 17 -6.17 9.58 7.91
N ALA A 18 -6.73 9.19 6.76
CA ALA A 18 -6.32 8.01 6.01
C ALA A 18 -5.98 8.42 4.57
N PRO A 19 -5.01 7.76 3.92
CA PRO A 19 -4.74 7.99 2.50
C PRO A 19 -5.92 7.49 1.66
N ALA A 20 -6.21 8.15 0.54
CA ALA A 20 -7.23 7.66 -0.40
C ALA A 20 -6.76 6.41 -1.15
N LYS A 21 -5.46 6.32 -1.43
CA LYS A 21 -4.81 5.24 -2.15
C LYS A 21 -3.44 4.92 -1.55
N VAL A 22 -3.03 3.66 -1.59
CA VAL A 22 -1.73 3.19 -1.07
C VAL A 22 -1.22 2.02 -1.90
N ASN A 23 0.10 1.91 -2.06
CA ASN A 23 0.71 0.73 -2.69
C ASN A 23 0.66 -0.49 -1.77
N ALA A 24 0.41 -1.67 -2.34
CA ALA A 24 0.37 -2.93 -1.60
C ALA A 24 1.69 -3.24 -0.87
N ASN A 25 2.83 -2.80 -1.42
CA ASN A 25 4.15 -2.97 -0.83
C ASN A 25 4.50 -1.91 0.23
N ASN A 26 3.60 -0.98 0.53
CA ASN A 26 3.78 0.00 1.60
C ASN A 26 3.07 -0.47 2.87
N ARG A 27 3.64 -0.11 4.02
CA ARG A 27 2.97 -0.28 5.31
C ARG A 27 1.83 0.74 5.41
N LEU A 28 0.64 0.28 5.82
CA LEU A 28 -0.49 1.15 6.10
C LEU A 28 -0.64 1.33 7.62
N SER A 29 -0.72 2.57 8.07
CA SER A 29 -1.02 2.93 9.45
C SER A 29 -2.30 3.75 9.49
N LEU A 30 -3.28 3.27 10.25
CA LEU A 30 -4.51 4.00 10.54
C LEU A 30 -4.58 4.29 12.03
N THR A 31 -5.14 5.43 12.38
CA THR A 31 -5.34 5.81 13.79
C THR A 31 -6.81 6.12 14.01
N GLY A 32 -7.43 5.35 14.89
CA GLY A 32 -8.73 5.66 15.43
C GLY A 32 -8.60 6.50 16.70
N VAL A 33 -9.66 7.22 17.03
CA VAL A 33 -9.82 7.93 18.30
C VAL A 33 -11.09 7.43 18.95
N LEU A 34 -10.99 7.03 20.21
CA LEU A 34 -12.06 6.48 21.01
C LEU A 34 -12.30 7.38 22.22
N SER A 35 -13.59 7.68 22.52
CA SER A 35 -13.96 8.39 23.74
C SER A 35 -15.26 7.81 24.31
N ALA A 36 -15.25 7.48 25.61
CA ALA A 36 -16.41 6.99 26.34
C ALA A 36 -16.24 7.24 27.85
N SER A 37 -17.33 7.25 28.59
CA SER A 37 -17.31 7.35 30.05
C SER A 37 -17.41 5.99 30.76
N TYR A 38 -17.20 4.90 30.05
CA TYR A 38 -17.31 3.51 30.55
C TYR A 38 -16.32 2.60 29.83
N ASN A 39 -16.14 1.39 30.35
CA ASN A 39 -15.27 0.37 29.75
C ASN A 39 -15.82 -0.06 28.39
N LEU A 40 -14.95 -0.13 27.40
CA LEU A 40 -15.31 -0.56 26.06
C LEU A 40 -14.30 -1.56 25.50
N THR A 41 -14.76 -2.32 24.51
CA THR A 41 -13.89 -3.14 23.65
C THR A 41 -13.93 -2.55 22.25
N ALA A 42 -12.77 -2.19 21.73
CA ALA A 42 -12.64 -1.66 20.38
C ALA A 42 -12.03 -2.71 19.46
N THR A 43 -12.53 -2.78 18.22
CA THR A 43 -12.09 -3.76 17.23
C THR A 43 -11.93 -3.09 15.85
N TRP A 44 -10.76 -3.32 15.25
CA TRP A 44 -10.54 -3.07 13.84
C TRP A 44 -10.91 -4.30 13.02
N SER A 45 -11.69 -4.10 11.97
CA SER A 45 -12.00 -5.10 10.94
C SER A 45 -11.78 -4.52 9.55
N ALA A 46 -11.73 -5.40 8.54
CA ALA A 46 -11.60 -4.99 7.15
C ALA A 46 -12.47 -5.86 6.25
N SER A 47 -13.00 -5.25 5.18
CA SER A 47 -13.81 -5.93 4.17
C SER A 47 -13.47 -5.48 2.75
N VAL A 48 -13.73 -6.37 1.79
CA VAL A 48 -13.66 -6.08 0.35
C VAL A 48 -15.01 -6.42 -0.26
N GLY A 49 -15.64 -5.45 -0.92
CA GLY A 49 -16.97 -5.65 -1.51
C GLY A 49 -18.06 -6.03 -0.48
N GLY A 50 -17.89 -5.64 0.81
CA GLY A 50 -18.81 -5.98 1.89
C GLY A 50 -18.58 -7.38 2.50
N VAL A 51 -17.54 -8.09 2.08
CA VAL A 51 -17.16 -9.40 2.65
C VAL A 51 -15.96 -9.22 3.57
N ASP A 52 -16.15 -9.54 4.85
CA ASP A 52 -15.08 -9.47 5.83
C ASP A 52 -14.01 -10.53 5.59
N PHE A 53 -12.77 -10.17 5.87
CA PHE A 53 -11.64 -11.08 5.81
C PHE A 53 -10.72 -10.92 7.03
N VAL A 54 -9.91 -11.95 7.30
CA VAL A 54 -8.93 -11.90 8.40
C VAL A 54 -7.78 -11.00 7.99
N LEU A 55 -7.71 -9.83 8.62
CA LEU A 55 -6.67 -8.84 8.35
C LEU A 55 -5.37 -9.23 9.07
N ALA A 56 -4.28 -9.38 8.33
CA ALA A 56 -2.95 -9.45 8.91
C ALA A 56 -2.58 -8.10 9.53
N THR A 57 -2.24 -8.06 10.81
CA THR A 57 -1.89 -6.83 11.53
C THR A 57 -0.64 -7.01 12.38
N SER A 58 0.15 -5.95 12.52
CA SER A 58 1.28 -5.90 13.44
C SER A 58 0.89 -5.39 14.85
N THR A 59 -0.34 -4.88 15.00
CA THR A 59 -0.93 -4.43 16.26
C THR A 59 -2.13 -5.33 16.60
N PRO A 60 -2.48 -5.52 17.88
CA PRO A 60 -3.70 -6.23 18.24
C PRO A 60 -4.92 -5.54 17.62
N PRO A 61 -5.74 -6.27 16.82
CA PRO A 61 -6.92 -5.66 16.19
C PRO A 61 -8.05 -5.42 17.17
N THR A 62 -8.06 -6.09 18.33
CA THR A 62 -9.07 -5.95 19.38
C THR A 62 -8.40 -5.66 20.70
N VAL A 63 -8.87 -4.61 21.41
CA VAL A 63 -8.34 -4.19 22.72
C VAL A 63 -9.50 -3.74 23.60
N ALA A 64 -9.44 -4.13 24.87
CA ALA A 64 -10.35 -3.65 25.91
C ALA A 64 -9.74 -2.45 26.64
N PHE A 65 -10.53 -1.40 26.83
CA PHE A 65 -10.13 -0.15 27.44
C PHE A 65 -10.96 0.14 28.70
N GLN A 66 -10.32 0.73 29.71
CA GLN A 66 -11.02 1.18 30.92
C GLN A 66 -11.65 2.55 30.69
N GLY A 67 -12.81 2.80 31.28
CA GLY A 67 -13.54 4.05 31.11
C GLY A 67 -12.74 5.30 31.54
N ALA A 68 -11.92 5.18 32.56
CA ALA A 68 -11.03 6.26 33.00
C ALA A 68 -9.98 6.65 31.94
N GLU A 69 -9.50 5.67 31.16
CA GLU A 69 -8.51 5.91 30.10
C GLU A 69 -9.14 6.58 28.89
N VAL A 70 -10.34 6.12 28.47
CA VAL A 70 -10.99 6.62 27.25
C VAL A 70 -11.78 7.90 27.41
N SER A 71 -12.01 8.37 28.65
CA SER A 71 -12.81 9.57 28.89
C SER A 71 -12.23 10.85 28.27
N ALA A 72 -10.91 10.94 28.18
CA ALA A 72 -10.20 12.06 27.56
C ALA A 72 -9.98 11.92 26.04
N GLY A 73 -10.37 10.79 25.46
CA GLY A 73 -10.05 10.43 24.07
C GLY A 73 -8.68 9.79 23.96
N ILE A 74 -8.62 8.56 23.46
CA ILE A 74 -7.37 7.83 23.27
C ILE A 74 -7.19 7.38 21.82
N PRO A 75 -5.96 7.36 21.30
CA PRO A 75 -5.68 6.80 20.00
C PRO A 75 -5.69 5.25 20.06
N PHE A 76 -6.22 4.63 19.02
CA PHE A 76 -6.12 3.19 18.78
C PHE A 76 -5.62 2.93 17.37
N ALA A 77 -4.35 2.57 17.26
CA ALA A 77 -3.69 2.40 15.97
C ALA A 77 -3.86 0.99 15.40
N LEU A 78 -4.09 0.93 14.08
CA LEU A 78 -4.01 -0.28 13.27
C LEU A 78 -2.78 -0.18 12.37
N LEU A 79 -1.91 -1.20 12.42
CA LEU A 79 -0.74 -1.30 11.58
C LEU A 79 -0.83 -2.54 10.68
N VAL A 80 -0.99 -2.30 9.38
CA VAL A 80 -1.07 -3.35 8.36
C VAL A 80 0.30 -3.51 7.69
N PRO A 81 0.89 -4.72 7.72
CA PRO A 81 2.20 -4.98 7.11
C PRO A 81 2.19 -4.81 5.60
N VAL A 82 3.37 -4.68 5.02
CA VAL A 82 3.57 -4.68 3.57
C VAL A 82 3.06 -5.98 2.94
N ASN A 83 2.53 -5.90 1.71
CA ASN A 83 2.04 -7.03 0.93
C ASN A 83 0.91 -7.85 1.61
N SER A 84 0.19 -7.25 2.56
CA SER A 84 -0.95 -7.90 3.23
C SER A 84 -2.29 -7.64 2.53
N LEU A 85 -2.32 -6.68 1.62
CA LEU A 85 -3.50 -6.27 0.88
C LEU A 85 -3.32 -6.54 -0.61
N SER A 86 -4.39 -6.97 -1.28
CA SER A 86 -4.34 -7.28 -2.71
C SER A 86 -4.31 -6.00 -3.55
N ALA A 87 -3.35 -5.87 -4.45
CA ALA A 87 -3.30 -4.79 -5.42
C ALA A 87 -4.58 -4.74 -6.28
N GLY A 88 -5.05 -3.54 -6.60
CA GLY A 88 -6.28 -3.30 -7.35
C GLY A 88 -7.57 -3.50 -6.56
N SER A 89 -7.49 -3.79 -5.26
CA SER A 89 -8.68 -3.91 -4.40
C SER A 89 -9.02 -2.59 -3.72
N ARG A 90 -10.31 -2.41 -3.40
CA ARG A 90 -10.79 -1.36 -2.50
C ARG A 90 -11.14 -2.00 -1.16
N VAL A 91 -10.41 -1.62 -0.13
CA VAL A 91 -10.55 -2.16 1.23
C VAL A 91 -11.25 -1.14 2.11
N THR A 92 -12.33 -1.57 2.77
CA THR A 92 -13.01 -0.79 3.79
C THR A 92 -12.53 -1.24 5.16
N PHE A 93 -11.90 -0.34 5.90
CA PHE A 93 -11.51 -0.53 7.30
C PHE A 93 -12.58 0.04 8.21
N ARG A 94 -12.95 -0.73 9.21
CA ARG A 94 -13.96 -0.34 10.21
C ARG A 94 -13.35 -0.44 11.60
N LEU A 95 -13.48 0.64 12.35
CA LEU A 95 -13.23 0.66 13.78
C LEU A 95 -14.57 0.66 14.49
N SER A 96 -14.86 -0.38 15.24
CA SER A 96 -16.04 -0.47 16.11
C SER A 96 -15.66 -0.41 17.57
N ALA A 97 -16.57 0.10 18.40
CA ALA A 97 -16.42 0.09 19.85
C ALA A 97 -17.73 -0.35 20.49
N ASP A 98 -17.63 -1.38 21.34
CA ASP A 98 -18.72 -1.98 22.08
C ASP A 98 -18.54 -1.74 23.57
N ARG A 99 -19.63 -1.46 24.30
CA ARG A 99 -19.57 -1.34 25.74
C ARG A 99 -19.29 -2.71 26.38
N SER A 100 -18.23 -2.81 27.17
CA SER A 100 -17.88 -4.03 27.86
C SER A 100 -18.87 -4.31 28.99
N GLY A 101 -19.35 -5.59 29.09
CA GLY A 101 -20.22 -6.05 30.19
C GLY A 101 -21.71 -5.70 30.09
N ALA A 102 -22.18 -5.22 28.93
CA ALA A 102 -23.61 -4.98 28.71
C ALA A 102 -24.32 -6.29 28.32
N SER A 103 -25.30 -6.72 29.13
CA SER A 103 -25.97 -8.02 28.98
C SER A 103 -27.11 -8.07 27.97
N THR A 104 -27.72 -6.95 27.56
CA THR A 104 -28.95 -6.97 26.74
C THR A 104 -29.10 -5.82 25.75
N VAL A 105 -28.33 -4.77 25.83
CA VAL A 105 -28.37 -3.64 24.91
C VAL A 105 -26.98 -3.45 24.32
N VAL A 106 -26.85 -3.67 23.02
CA VAL A 106 -25.60 -3.45 22.28
C VAL A 106 -25.47 -1.96 22.03
N PHE A 107 -24.60 -1.28 22.79
CA PHE A 107 -24.17 0.07 22.50
C PHE A 107 -22.92 -0.02 21.62
N GLN A 108 -23.13 0.06 20.33
CA GLN A 108 -22.07 -0.03 19.34
C GLN A 108 -22.01 1.26 18.54
N SER A 109 -20.82 1.82 18.48
CA SER A 109 -20.49 2.88 17.52
C SER A 109 -19.38 2.42 16.61
N PHE A 110 -19.35 2.93 15.39
CA PHE A 110 -18.27 2.63 14.46
C PHE A 110 -17.95 3.83 13.55
N SER A 111 -16.77 3.77 12.97
CA SER A 111 -16.33 4.64 11.89
C SER A 111 -15.67 3.79 10.80
N GLU A 112 -15.82 4.18 9.55
CA GLU A 112 -15.29 3.45 8.41
C GLU A 112 -14.49 4.38 7.49
N VAL A 113 -13.48 3.80 6.84
CA VAL A 113 -12.74 4.44 5.75
C VAL A 113 -12.43 3.43 4.67
N SER A 114 -12.62 3.81 3.42
CA SER A 114 -12.26 2.98 2.27
C SER A 114 -10.98 3.51 1.63
N ILE A 115 -10.06 2.59 1.35
CA ILE A 115 -8.75 2.87 0.78
C ILE A 115 -8.57 2.02 -0.46
N ASP A 116 -8.16 2.63 -1.57
CA ASP A 116 -7.82 1.93 -2.80
C ASP A 116 -6.38 1.40 -2.71
N ILE A 117 -6.20 0.12 -3.01
CA ILE A 117 -4.88 -0.51 -3.05
C ILE A 117 -4.38 -0.46 -4.49
N ASN A 118 -3.33 0.32 -4.70
CA ASN A 118 -2.77 0.57 -6.01
C ASN A 118 -2.37 -0.70 -6.75
N SER A 119 -2.61 -0.73 -8.07
CA SER A 119 -2.08 -1.73 -8.99
C SER A 119 -0.82 -1.16 -9.67
N PRO A 120 0.21 -1.97 -9.93
CA PRO A 120 1.34 -1.52 -10.73
C PRO A 120 0.94 -1.34 -12.20
N PRO A 121 1.68 -0.53 -12.98
CA PRO A 121 1.52 -0.43 -14.44
C PRO A 121 1.56 -1.80 -15.11
N THR A 122 0.72 -2.02 -16.13
CA THR A 122 0.53 -3.32 -16.79
C THR A 122 0.62 -3.23 -18.31
N SER A 123 0.56 -4.39 -18.97
CA SER A 123 0.38 -4.58 -20.43
C SER A 123 1.52 -4.11 -21.32
N GLY A 124 2.62 -3.61 -20.78
CA GLY A 124 3.73 -3.10 -21.57
C GLY A 124 4.69 -4.15 -22.10
N SER A 125 5.55 -3.71 -23.00
CA SER A 125 6.69 -4.47 -23.52
C SER A 125 7.98 -3.66 -23.44
N PHE A 126 9.10 -4.36 -23.32
CA PHE A 126 10.43 -3.76 -23.37
C PHE A 126 11.25 -4.42 -24.45
N THR A 127 11.89 -3.61 -25.30
CA THR A 127 12.70 -4.08 -26.42
C THR A 127 14.08 -3.43 -26.42
N VAL A 128 15.08 -4.19 -26.83
CA VAL A 128 16.45 -3.73 -27.04
C VAL A 128 16.83 -4.06 -28.51
N ALA A 129 17.22 -3.08 -29.28
CA ALA A 129 17.61 -3.25 -30.69
C ALA A 129 18.90 -2.48 -31.01
N PRO A 130 19.88 -3.09 -31.70
CA PRO A 130 19.91 -4.51 -32.11
C PRO A 130 20.04 -5.48 -30.93
N GLY A 131 19.76 -6.77 -31.11
CA GLY A 131 19.87 -7.81 -30.07
C GLY A 131 21.32 -8.23 -29.77
N ALA A 132 22.29 -7.82 -30.59
CA ALA A 132 23.71 -8.07 -30.40
C ALA A 132 24.53 -6.93 -31.04
N GLY A 133 25.77 -6.76 -30.56
CA GLY A 133 26.66 -5.72 -31.09
C GLY A 133 28.05 -5.76 -30.47
N GLU A 134 28.88 -4.81 -30.85
CA GLU A 134 30.22 -4.61 -30.33
C GLU A 134 30.20 -3.69 -29.12
N ALA A 135 30.93 -4.07 -28.07
CA ALA A 135 31.00 -3.32 -26.80
C ALA A 135 31.51 -1.88 -27.04
N LEU A 136 30.85 -0.92 -26.45
CA LEU A 136 31.16 0.53 -26.51
C LEU A 136 31.11 1.14 -27.92
N ALA A 137 30.77 0.36 -28.96
CA ALA A 137 30.68 0.82 -30.33
C ALA A 137 29.24 0.78 -30.87
N THR A 138 28.50 -0.30 -30.59
CA THR A 138 27.13 -0.42 -31.08
C THR A 138 26.17 0.40 -30.21
N SER A 139 25.38 1.25 -30.89
CA SER A 139 24.28 1.98 -30.26
C SER A 139 23.05 1.10 -30.15
N PHE A 140 22.65 0.78 -28.93
CA PHE A 140 21.44 0.01 -28.61
C PHE A 140 20.30 0.96 -28.33
N ARG A 141 19.15 0.77 -28.99
CA ARG A 141 17.91 1.46 -28.66
C ARG A 141 17.14 0.63 -27.63
N LEU A 142 16.90 1.22 -26.48
CA LEU A 142 16.04 0.69 -25.40
C LEU A 142 14.67 1.35 -25.57
N SER A 143 13.57 0.57 -25.55
CA SER A 143 12.22 1.11 -25.70
C SER A 143 11.23 0.34 -24.87
N ALA A 144 10.60 1.02 -23.90
CA ALA A 144 9.46 0.56 -23.15
C ALA A 144 8.19 1.17 -23.77
N SER A 145 7.22 0.34 -24.19
CA SER A 145 6.04 0.79 -24.91
C SER A 145 4.78 0.01 -24.48
N GLY A 146 3.60 0.61 -24.67
CA GLY A 146 2.32 -0.03 -24.40
C GLY A 146 1.98 -0.23 -22.92
N TRP A 147 2.73 0.39 -22.01
CA TRP A 147 2.40 0.36 -20.58
C TRP A 147 1.21 1.24 -20.29
N THR A 148 0.29 0.72 -19.48
CA THR A 148 -0.95 1.38 -19.10
C THR A 148 -1.15 1.31 -17.60
N ASP A 149 -1.85 2.31 -17.06
CA ASP A 149 -2.26 2.37 -15.67
C ASP A 149 -3.59 3.14 -15.55
N GLU A 150 -4.12 3.24 -14.35
CA GLU A 150 -5.28 4.07 -14.07
C GLU A 150 -4.95 5.55 -14.39
N TYR A 151 -5.96 6.28 -14.87
CA TYR A 151 -5.77 7.68 -15.28
C TYR A 151 -5.22 8.57 -14.15
N ALA A 152 -5.61 8.31 -12.91
CA ALA A 152 -5.16 9.06 -11.75
C ALA A 152 -3.68 8.84 -11.40
N ASP A 153 -3.09 7.74 -11.89
CA ASP A 153 -1.70 7.33 -11.61
C ASP A 153 -0.72 7.71 -12.73
N LEU A 154 -1.23 8.42 -13.75
CA LEU A 154 -0.42 8.95 -14.84
C LEU A 154 0.17 10.33 -14.47
N PRO A 155 1.33 10.72 -15.05
CA PRO A 155 2.07 10.03 -16.11
C PRO A 155 2.99 8.92 -15.57
N LEU A 156 3.26 7.92 -16.40
CA LEU A 156 4.26 6.90 -16.11
C LEU A 156 5.68 7.45 -16.25
N SER A 157 6.60 6.87 -15.51
CA SER A 157 8.03 7.15 -15.59
C SER A 157 8.85 5.86 -15.67
N TYR A 158 10.04 5.93 -16.21
CA TYR A 158 10.84 4.77 -16.61
C TYR A 158 12.27 4.91 -16.12
N SER A 159 12.85 3.80 -15.66
CA SER A 159 14.29 3.68 -15.47
C SER A 159 14.82 2.50 -16.28
N PHE A 160 16.06 2.62 -16.73
CA PHE A 160 16.76 1.55 -17.42
C PHE A 160 18.04 1.20 -16.68
N THR A 161 18.28 -0.09 -16.50
CA THR A 161 19.48 -0.63 -15.86
C THR A 161 20.06 -1.77 -16.68
N PHE A 162 21.31 -2.11 -16.45
CA PHE A 162 21.93 -3.30 -17.02
C PHE A 162 22.75 -4.04 -15.97
N THR A 163 22.92 -5.33 -16.17
CA THR A 163 23.74 -6.21 -15.33
C THR A 163 24.64 -7.04 -16.22
N THR A 164 25.95 -7.00 -15.97
CA THR A 164 26.96 -7.80 -16.67
C THR A 164 27.25 -9.11 -15.95
N ILE A 165 27.12 -9.12 -14.61
CA ILE A 165 27.32 -10.26 -13.72
C ILE A 165 26.21 -10.20 -12.68
N PRO A 166 25.40 -11.26 -12.48
CA PRO A 166 24.23 -11.24 -11.57
C PRO A 166 24.59 -10.77 -10.16
N GLU A 167 25.75 -11.13 -9.64
CA GLU A 167 26.20 -10.83 -8.28
C GLU A 167 26.61 -9.36 -8.08
N SER A 168 26.91 -8.62 -9.17
CA SER A 168 27.35 -7.23 -9.07
C SER A 168 26.22 -6.22 -8.90
N GLY A 169 24.97 -6.68 -9.00
CA GLY A 169 23.81 -5.80 -9.00
C GLY A 169 23.67 -4.96 -10.28
N PRO A 170 22.52 -4.29 -10.47
CA PRO A 170 22.24 -3.49 -11.65
C PRO A 170 22.99 -2.15 -11.65
N LEU A 171 23.49 -1.77 -12.79
CA LEU A 171 24.07 -0.44 -13.07
C LEU A 171 23.05 0.41 -13.81
N VAL A 172 22.91 1.68 -13.41
CA VAL A 172 21.91 2.60 -13.97
C VAL A 172 22.39 3.14 -15.33
N ILE A 173 21.56 2.96 -16.36
CA ILE A 173 21.69 3.62 -17.66
C ILE A 173 20.93 4.94 -17.66
N GLN A 174 19.69 4.89 -17.18
CA GLN A 174 18.79 6.01 -17.03
C GLN A 174 18.08 5.93 -15.67
N SER A 175 18.24 6.96 -14.86
CA SER A 175 17.42 7.12 -13.65
C SER A 175 15.97 7.45 -14.03
N ARG A 176 15.06 7.29 -13.08
CA ARG A 176 13.61 7.51 -13.26
C ARG A 176 13.31 8.86 -13.91
N GLN A 177 12.64 8.82 -15.07
CA GLN A 177 12.15 9.99 -15.81
C GLN A 177 11.05 9.61 -16.81
N GLY A 178 10.37 10.60 -17.43
CA GLY A 178 9.26 10.37 -18.34
C GLY A 178 9.64 9.77 -19.70
N ALA A 179 10.93 9.75 -20.08
CA ALA A 179 11.37 9.19 -21.34
C ALA A 179 11.28 7.65 -21.32
N SER A 180 10.42 7.10 -22.16
CA SER A 180 10.19 5.64 -22.30
C SER A 180 11.13 4.96 -23.27
N ALA A 181 12.02 5.73 -23.95
CA ALA A 181 13.00 5.19 -24.88
C ALA A 181 14.27 6.04 -24.87
N MET A 182 15.41 5.38 -25.10
CA MET A 182 16.70 6.01 -25.26
C MET A 182 17.63 5.18 -26.13
N SER A 183 18.76 5.75 -26.54
CA SER A 183 19.86 5.04 -27.17
C SER A 183 21.11 5.15 -26.31
N THR A 184 21.86 4.06 -26.19
CA THR A 184 23.09 4.00 -25.41
C THR A 184 24.05 2.98 -25.98
N VAL A 185 25.31 3.08 -25.62
CA VAL A 185 26.30 2.00 -25.81
C VAL A 185 26.41 1.20 -24.51
N LEU A 186 26.69 -0.10 -24.63
CA LEU A 186 26.84 -0.99 -23.49
C LEU A 186 28.29 -1.52 -23.43
N PRO A 187 28.83 -1.79 -22.22
CA PRO A 187 30.15 -2.40 -22.07
C PRO A 187 30.12 -3.88 -22.53
N ALA A 188 31.27 -4.53 -22.48
CA ALA A 188 31.31 -5.98 -22.66
C ALA A 188 30.65 -6.71 -21.48
N GLY A 189 29.89 -7.75 -21.75
CA GLY A 189 29.44 -8.72 -20.75
C GLY A 189 30.61 -9.59 -20.26
N SER A 190 30.34 -10.39 -19.23
CA SER A 190 31.31 -11.36 -18.72
C SER A 190 31.53 -12.51 -19.70
N GLN A 191 32.81 -12.89 -19.94
CA GLN A 191 33.14 -14.06 -20.75
C GLN A 191 32.52 -15.35 -20.21
N ALA A 192 32.45 -15.49 -18.88
CA ALA A 192 31.83 -16.64 -18.23
C ALA A 192 30.33 -16.81 -18.55
N LEU A 193 29.67 -15.72 -18.96
CA LEU A 193 28.27 -15.67 -19.38
C LEU A 193 28.12 -15.46 -20.89
N SER A 194 29.11 -15.85 -21.68
CA SER A 194 29.12 -15.69 -23.15
C SER A 194 28.85 -14.26 -23.61
N TYR A 195 29.33 -13.30 -22.83
CA TYR A 195 29.19 -11.86 -23.06
C TYR A 195 27.72 -11.34 -23.03
N VAL A 196 26.79 -12.12 -22.47
CA VAL A 196 25.40 -11.71 -22.33
C VAL A 196 25.27 -10.60 -21.28
N ILE A 197 24.52 -9.54 -21.63
CA ILE A 197 24.12 -8.45 -20.74
C ILE A 197 22.62 -8.51 -20.56
N THR A 198 22.16 -8.48 -19.32
CA THR A 198 20.74 -8.34 -19.00
C THR A 198 20.40 -6.87 -18.88
N VAL A 199 19.49 -6.39 -19.71
CA VAL A 199 18.96 -5.01 -19.63
C VAL A 199 17.54 -5.08 -19.08
N THR A 200 17.26 -4.23 -18.09
CA THR A 200 15.98 -4.21 -17.38
C THR A 200 15.38 -2.82 -17.42
N THR A 201 14.07 -2.75 -17.59
CA THR A 201 13.29 -1.53 -17.37
C THR A 201 12.42 -1.70 -16.11
N THR A 202 12.31 -0.62 -15.34
CA THR A 202 11.29 -0.51 -14.30
C THR A 202 10.36 0.64 -14.65
N VAL A 203 9.07 0.39 -14.59
CA VAL A 203 8.02 1.36 -14.90
C VAL A 203 7.32 1.73 -13.61
N TYR A 204 7.15 3.02 -13.42
CA TYR A 204 6.57 3.60 -12.21
C TYR A 204 5.36 4.45 -12.57
N ASP A 205 4.38 4.39 -11.73
CA ASP A 205 3.25 5.34 -11.65
C ASP A 205 3.62 6.56 -10.78
N THR A 206 2.65 7.42 -10.46
CA THR A 206 2.85 8.60 -9.62
C THR A 206 2.93 8.31 -8.13
N LEU A 207 2.59 7.09 -7.70
CA LEU A 207 2.55 6.67 -6.28
C LEU A 207 3.85 6.00 -5.80
N HIS A 208 4.79 5.72 -6.70
CA HIS A 208 6.10 5.10 -6.40
C HIS A 208 7.20 6.11 -6.17
#